data_f4017793fb4fae43d3f2dbebe98f3b81
#
_entry.id   f4017793fb4fae43d3f2dbebe98f3b81
#
_cell.length_a   1.000
_cell.length_b   1.000
_cell.length_c   1.000
_cell.angle_alpha   90.00
_cell.angle_beta   90.00
_cell.angle_gamma   90.00
#
_symmetry.space_group_name_H-M   'P 1'
#
loop_
_entity.id
_entity.type
_entity.pdbx_description
1 polymer ?
#
loop_
_entity_poly.entity_id
_entity_poly.type
_entity_poly.pdbx_seq_one_letter_code
_entity_poly.pdbx_strand_id
1 'polypeptide(L)'
;MRADSSAECSAALARSSSRSTLPWESHSTTTTLIPAIAALAALMVTYPSTHGVFEPGIRRITEIVHAHGGQVYMDGANLNAQVGLCRPADVGADVCHINLHKTFCIPHGGGGPGMGPISVAAHLAPFLPGHPLVRTGGDKAIGPVSAAPWGSASILLISWTYIRLMGAPGLTHATKVAILAANYIASRLEPHYPVVYKGAGGRVAHECIVDARGFKKLAGVEVDDVAKRLMDYGFHAPTMSFPIAGTLMIEPTESESKAELDRFCDAMIAIRAEIAEVETGAAPREGNVLKNAPHTAAALLADEWPHPYPRARAAYPLPYLRTNKFWPSVGRLNNVLGDRKLYCSCPDISDYG
;
A
#
# COMPACT_ATOMS: atom_id res chain seq x y z
N MET A 1 -30.83 25.93 3.77
CA MET A 1 -31.21 25.01 2.70
C MET A 1 -30.13 25.06 1.61
N ARG A 2 -29.10 24.25 1.73
CA ARG A 2 -28.14 23.84 0.70
C ARG A 2 -27.13 22.89 1.36
N ALA A 3 -27.51 21.63 1.53
CA ALA A 3 -26.67 20.61 2.12
C ALA A 3 -26.98 19.21 1.53
N ASP A 4 -27.15 19.12 0.20
CA ASP A 4 -27.45 17.81 -0.41
C ASP A 4 -26.62 17.45 -1.64
N SER A 5 -25.75 18.33 -2.15
CA SER A 5 -25.01 18.02 -3.39
C SER A 5 -23.73 17.21 -3.18
N SER A 6 -23.16 17.19 -1.97
CA SER A 6 -21.92 16.45 -1.70
C SER A 6 -22.15 14.96 -1.42
N ALA A 7 -23.28 14.61 -0.82
CA ALA A 7 -23.63 13.23 -0.51
C ALA A 7 -24.04 12.44 -1.76
N GLU A 8 -24.72 13.08 -2.71
CA GLU A 8 -25.11 12.44 -3.97
C GLU A 8 -23.90 12.20 -4.92
N CYS A 9 -22.95 13.13 -4.94
CA CYS A 9 -21.72 12.95 -5.72
C CYS A 9 -20.86 11.80 -5.20
N SER A 10 -20.71 11.69 -3.86
CA SER A 10 -20.01 10.55 -3.24
C SER A 10 -20.74 9.22 -3.45
N ALA A 11 -22.08 9.22 -3.46
CA ALA A 11 -22.88 8.03 -3.71
C ALA A 11 -22.85 7.59 -5.19
N ALA A 12 -22.69 8.51 -6.12
CA ALA A 12 -22.54 8.21 -7.55
C ALA A 12 -21.16 7.60 -7.84
N LEU A 13 -20.07 8.09 -7.22
CA LEU A 13 -18.73 7.52 -7.27
C LEU A 13 -18.67 6.13 -6.61
N ALA A 14 -19.34 5.96 -5.45
CA ALA A 14 -19.40 4.67 -4.77
C ALA A 14 -20.19 3.60 -5.56
N ARG A 15 -21.21 4.00 -6.33
CA ARG A 15 -21.96 3.07 -7.20
C ARG A 15 -21.20 2.64 -8.45
N SER A 16 -20.22 3.42 -8.92
CA SER A 16 -19.37 3.01 -10.04
C SER A 16 -18.23 2.07 -9.61
N SER A 17 -17.80 2.14 -8.34
CA SER A 17 -16.73 1.27 -7.82
C SER A 17 -17.19 -0.15 -7.44
N SER A 18 -18.51 -0.41 -7.31
CA SER A 18 -19.05 -1.72 -6.95
C SER A 18 -19.43 -2.61 -8.15
N ARG A 19 -19.19 -2.16 -9.38
CA ARG A 19 -19.45 -2.93 -10.59
C ARG A 19 -18.34 -2.75 -11.61
N SER A 20 -17.21 -3.42 -11.45
CA SER A 20 -16.43 -3.78 -12.63
C SER A 20 -15.36 -4.81 -12.35
N THR A 21 -15.71 -6.04 -12.40
CA THR A 21 -14.93 -6.99 -13.19
C THR A 21 -15.36 -6.80 -14.65
N LEU A 22 -14.86 -5.78 -15.30
CA LEU A 22 -14.96 -5.70 -16.75
C LEU A 22 -13.64 -6.18 -17.33
N PRO A 23 -13.63 -7.25 -18.12
CA PRO A 23 -12.49 -7.56 -18.95
C PRO A 23 -12.32 -6.40 -19.92
N TRP A 24 -11.12 -5.88 -20.02
CA TRP A 24 -10.72 -4.86 -20.96
C TRP A 24 -10.66 -5.48 -22.36
N GLU A 25 -11.80 -5.72 -22.95
CA GLU A 25 -11.92 -6.09 -24.37
C GLU A 25 -13.04 -5.30 -25.04
N SER A 26 -12.62 -4.65 -26.12
CA SER A 26 -13.42 -4.16 -27.23
C SER A 26 -14.15 -2.81 -27.15
N HIS A 27 -14.09 -2.16 -28.24
CA HIS A 27 -14.54 -0.88 -28.79
C HIS A 27 -15.97 -0.39 -28.44
N SER A 28 -16.74 -1.05 -27.59
CA SER A 28 -18.14 -0.67 -27.29
C SER A 28 -18.34 0.14 -26.01
N THR A 29 -17.31 0.26 -25.15
CA THR A 29 -17.40 0.95 -23.85
C THR A 29 -17.35 2.48 -23.97
N THR A 30 -16.83 3.01 -25.05
CA THR A 30 -16.68 4.45 -25.27
C THR A 30 -18.04 5.16 -25.37
N THR A 31 -19.03 4.52 -25.93
CA THR A 31 -20.36 5.14 -26.18
C THR A 31 -21.22 5.27 -24.92
N THR A 32 -21.01 4.42 -23.91
CA THR A 32 -21.83 4.41 -22.68
C THR A 32 -21.26 5.35 -21.59
N LEU A 33 -19.97 5.70 -21.66
CA LEU A 33 -19.32 6.61 -20.72
C LEU A 33 -19.53 8.10 -21.05
N ILE A 34 -19.75 8.43 -22.31
CA ILE A 34 -19.83 9.82 -22.79
C ILE A 34 -20.94 10.65 -22.08
N PRO A 35 -22.16 10.17 -21.84
CA PRO A 35 -23.18 10.97 -21.14
C PRO A 35 -22.84 11.23 -19.67
N ALA A 36 -22.14 10.32 -19.01
CA ALA A 36 -21.73 10.49 -17.62
C ALA A 36 -20.55 11.46 -17.48
N ILE A 37 -19.66 11.51 -18.47
CA ILE A 37 -18.48 12.40 -18.48
C ILE A 37 -18.89 13.85 -18.73
N ALA A 38 -19.94 14.12 -19.50
CA ALA A 38 -20.42 15.48 -19.77
C ALA A 38 -20.90 16.22 -18.51
N ALA A 39 -21.22 15.52 -17.43
CA ALA A 39 -21.59 16.08 -16.13
C ALA A 39 -20.50 15.90 -15.06
N LEU A 40 -19.33 15.37 -15.41
CA LEU A 40 -18.26 15.08 -14.47
C LEU A 40 -17.47 16.35 -14.13
N ALA A 41 -17.57 16.81 -12.89
CA ALA A 41 -16.82 17.97 -12.41
C ALA A 41 -15.33 17.65 -12.16
N ALA A 42 -15.04 16.45 -11.66
CA ALA A 42 -13.68 16.02 -11.39
C ALA A 42 -13.53 14.49 -11.46
N LEU A 43 -12.34 14.04 -11.84
CA LEU A 43 -11.89 12.66 -11.78
C LEU A 43 -10.73 12.56 -10.81
N MET A 44 -10.78 11.66 -9.84
CA MET A 44 -9.63 11.31 -9.00
C MET A 44 -9.02 9.99 -9.47
N VAL A 45 -7.71 9.98 -9.66
CA VAL A 45 -6.96 8.79 -10.09
C VAL A 45 -5.70 8.61 -9.24
N THR A 46 -5.30 7.38 -9.00
CA THR A 46 -3.98 7.02 -8.50
C THR A 46 -3.12 6.57 -9.68
N TYR A 47 -1.90 7.12 -9.82
CA TYR A 47 -1.00 6.75 -10.91
C TYR A 47 0.45 6.61 -10.42
N PRO A 48 1.15 5.49 -10.68
CA PRO A 48 0.58 4.24 -11.21
C PRO A 48 -0.60 3.76 -10.36
N SER A 49 -1.45 2.88 -10.94
CA SER A 49 -2.65 2.46 -10.23
C SER A 49 -2.32 1.70 -8.94
N THR A 50 -3.25 1.70 -7.98
CA THR A 50 -3.18 0.89 -6.75
C THR A 50 -3.04 -0.62 -7.01
N HIS A 51 -3.23 -1.05 -8.25
CA HIS A 51 -3.02 -2.43 -8.69
C HIS A 51 -1.57 -2.71 -9.11
N GLY A 52 -0.66 -1.75 -8.94
CA GLY A 52 0.75 -1.88 -9.31
C GLY A 52 1.00 -1.82 -10.81
N VAL A 53 0.15 -1.13 -11.57
CA VAL A 53 0.22 -1.11 -13.04
C VAL A 53 0.25 0.34 -13.57
N PHE A 54 1.13 0.61 -14.53
CA PHE A 54 1.06 1.81 -15.34
C PHE A 54 -0.08 1.68 -16.36
N GLU A 55 -1.09 2.54 -16.23
CA GLU A 55 -2.20 2.61 -17.17
C GLU A 55 -1.76 3.37 -18.44
N PRO A 56 -1.63 2.70 -19.59
CA PRO A 56 -1.15 3.35 -20.81
C PRO A 56 -2.16 4.36 -21.36
N GLY A 57 -3.43 4.21 -21.04
CA GLY A 57 -4.52 5.09 -21.47
C GLY A 57 -4.66 6.36 -20.65
N ILE A 58 -3.86 6.59 -19.61
CA ILE A 58 -4.08 7.69 -18.66
C ILE A 58 -4.20 9.06 -19.32
N ARG A 59 -3.34 9.39 -20.28
CA ARG A 59 -3.40 10.67 -21.00
C ARG A 59 -4.70 10.83 -21.77
N ARG A 60 -5.16 9.77 -22.41
CA ARG A 60 -6.43 9.81 -23.16
C ARG A 60 -7.62 10.00 -22.22
N ILE A 61 -7.58 9.37 -21.05
CA ILE A 61 -8.60 9.55 -20.01
C ILE A 61 -8.65 10.99 -19.55
N THR A 62 -7.52 11.59 -19.21
CA THR A 62 -7.44 12.99 -18.75
C THR A 62 -7.84 13.99 -19.83
N GLU A 63 -7.43 13.77 -21.09
CA GLU A 63 -7.87 14.59 -22.23
C GLU A 63 -9.41 14.58 -22.39
N ILE A 64 -10.05 13.43 -22.22
CA ILE A 64 -11.51 13.32 -22.31
C ILE A 64 -12.18 14.10 -21.18
N VAL A 65 -11.67 13.99 -19.94
CA VAL A 65 -12.19 14.74 -18.80
C VAL A 65 -12.07 16.24 -19.04
N HIS A 66 -10.91 16.72 -19.49
CA HIS A 66 -10.68 18.13 -19.80
C HIS A 66 -11.56 18.65 -20.95
N ALA A 67 -11.75 17.84 -21.99
CA ALA A 67 -12.60 18.22 -23.14
C ALA A 67 -14.07 18.47 -22.74
N HIS A 68 -14.50 17.93 -21.58
CA HIS A 68 -15.83 18.14 -21.01
C HIS A 68 -15.84 19.11 -19.82
N GLY A 69 -14.73 19.85 -19.58
CA GLY A 69 -14.63 20.87 -18.54
C GLY A 69 -14.33 20.34 -17.13
N GLY A 70 -14.14 19.02 -16.97
CA GLY A 70 -13.77 18.39 -15.70
C GLY A 70 -12.31 18.65 -15.33
N GLN A 71 -11.98 18.45 -14.05
CA GLN A 71 -10.61 18.54 -13.50
C GLN A 71 -10.09 17.16 -13.13
N VAL A 72 -8.78 16.98 -13.16
CA VAL A 72 -8.14 15.70 -12.78
C VAL A 72 -7.32 15.87 -11.50
N TYR A 73 -7.73 15.17 -10.46
CA TYR A 73 -7.00 15.06 -9.21
C TYR A 73 -6.19 13.76 -9.22
N MET A 74 -4.87 13.88 -9.18
CA MET A 74 -3.98 12.73 -9.08
C MET A 74 -3.62 12.49 -7.62
N ASP A 75 -3.94 11.30 -7.12
CA ASP A 75 -3.36 10.80 -5.89
C ASP A 75 -1.89 10.43 -6.15
N GLY A 76 -1.02 11.34 -5.75
CA GLY A 76 0.44 11.20 -5.80
C GLY A 76 1.02 10.88 -4.43
N ALA A 77 0.22 10.31 -3.51
CA ALA A 77 0.68 9.95 -2.18
C ALA A 77 1.99 9.16 -2.22
N ASN A 78 2.15 8.29 -3.21
CA ASN A 78 3.39 7.57 -3.50
C ASN A 78 3.87 7.91 -4.91
N LEU A 79 5.03 8.57 -5.01
CA LEU A 79 5.70 8.91 -6.26
C LEU A 79 6.92 8.02 -6.56
N ASN A 80 7.08 6.89 -5.86
CA ASN A 80 8.25 6.01 -6.01
C ASN A 80 8.46 5.47 -7.44
N ALA A 81 7.42 5.46 -8.27
CA ALA A 81 7.52 5.05 -9.66
C ALA A 81 7.55 6.23 -10.66
N GLN A 82 7.59 7.48 -10.19
CA GLN A 82 7.46 8.65 -11.07
C GLN A 82 8.65 9.59 -11.03
N VAL A 83 9.29 9.79 -9.87
CA VAL A 83 10.32 10.82 -9.68
C VAL A 83 11.44 10.68 -10.73
N GLY A 84 11.63 11.72 -11.52
CA GLY A 84 12.63 11.77 -12.60
C GLY A 84 12.25 10.99 -13.87
N LEU A 85 11.11 10.28 -13.92
CA LEU A 85 10.62 9.54 -15.08
C LEU A 85 9.39 10.20 -15.72
N CYS A 86 8.43 10.67 -14.92
CA CYS A 86 7.29 11.44 -15.40
C CYS A 86 6.82 12.40 -14.32
N ARG A 87 6.13 13.47 -14.73
CA ARG A 87 5.53 14.44 -13.82
C ARG A 87 4.00 14.25 -13.79
N PRO A 88 3.33 14.55 -12.69
CA PRO A 88 1.86 14.56 -12.65
C PRO A 88 1.22 15.37 -13.77
N ALA A 89 1.78 16.53 -14.10
CA ALA A 89 1.32 17.36 -15.21
C ALA A 89 1.46 16.67 -16.59
N ASP A 90 2.46 15.80 -16.78
CA ASP A 90 2.67 15.10 -18.06
C ASP A 90 1.58 14.05 -18.34
N VAL A 91 0.89 13.60 -17.30
CA VAL A 91 -0.26 12.70 -17.41
C VAL A 91 -1.60 13.45 -17.34
N GLY A 92 -1.59 14.78 -17.26
CA GLY A 92 -2.78 15.62 -17.30
C GLY A 92 -3.41 15.88 -15.92
N ALA A 93 -2.67 15.76 -14.83
CA ALA A 93 -3.17 16.11 -13.51
C ALA A 93 -3.25 17.63 -13.31
N ASP A 94 -4.41 18.11 -12.83
CA ASP A 94 -4.63 19.51 -12.45
C ASP A 94 -4.29 19.74 -10.97
N VAL A 95 -4.46 18.72 -10.15
CA VAL A 95 -4.12 18.70 -8.72
C VAL A 95 -3.36 17.42 -8.41
N CYS A 96 -2.31 17.54 -7.59
CA CYS A 96 -1.60 16.37 -7.07
C CYS A 96 -1.18 16.60 -5.63
N HIS A 97 -1.54 15.71 -4.71
CA HIS A 97 -0.97 15.68 -3.37
C HIS A 97 0.17 14.66 -3.28
N ILE A 98 1.08 14.88 -2.34
CA ILE A 98 2.25 14.03 -2.12
C ILE A 98 2.36 13.73 -0.62
N ASN A 99 2.62 12.46 -0.27
CA ASN A 99 2.97 12.11 1.11
C ASN A 99 4.49 12.05 1.26
N LEU A 100 5.05 13.01 2.00
CA LEU A 100 6.51 13.05 2.19
C LEU A 100 7.06 11.85 2.96
N HIS A 101 6.24 11.21 3.80
CA HIS A 101 6.59 9.99 4.55
C HIS A 101 6.65 8.71 3.70
N LYS A 102 6.43 8.82 2.40
CA LYS A 102 6.60 7.73 1.44
C LYS A 102 7.85 7.98 0.60
N THR A 103 7.76 8.80 -0.42
CA THR A 103 8.84 9.02 -1.40
C THR A 103 9.96 9.94 -0.90
N PHE A 104 9.70 10.82 0.09
CA PHE A 104 10.63 11.88 0.51
C PHE A 104 11.09 11.75 1.96
N CYS A 105 11.09 10.54 2.48
CA CYS A 105 11.77 10.03 3.68
C CYS A 105 11.49 10.72 5.03
N ILE A 106 10.45 11.52 5.20
CA ILE A 106 10.07 11.95 6.54
C ILE A 106 9.51 10.77 7.33
N PRO A 107 9.66 10.74 8.68
CA PRO A 107 9.05 9.69 9.47
C PRO A 107 7.52 9.80 9.45
N HIS A 108 6.82 8.67 9.41
CA HIS A 108 5.38 8.60 9.67
C HIS A 108 5.09 8.71 11.18
N GLY A 109 6.00 8.20 12.00
CA GLY A 109 6.09 8.41 13.43
C GLY A 109 4.90 7.91 14.24
N GLY A 110 4.26 6.82 13.81
CA GLY A 110 3.08 6.31 14.50
C GLY A 110 1.91 7.31 14.47
N GLY A 111 1.76 8.07 13.40
CA GLY A 111 0.81 9.17 13.25
C GLY A 111 1.42 10.55 13.49
N GLY A 112 2.75 10.64 13.45
CA GLY A 112 3.53 11.85 13.70
C GLY A 112 3.29 13.00 12.73
N PRO A 113 4.21 13.98 12.63
CA PRO A 113 3.95 15.26 12.03
C PRO A 113 3.51 15.10 10.58
N GLY A 114 2.26 15.53 10.29
CA GLY A 114 1.68 15.46 8.96
C GLY A 114 2.24 16.54 8.04
N MET A 115 2.70 16.15 6.86
CA MET A 115 3.06 17.05 5.79
C MET A 115 2.70 16.41 4.45
N GLY A 116 1.77 17.03 3.74
CA GLY A 116 1.31 16.60 2.43
C GLY A 116 1.26 17.79 1.47
N PRO A 117 2.36 18.08 0.74
CA PRO A 117 2.33 19.15 -0.25
C PRO A 117 1.26 18.90 -1.31
N ILE A 118 0.59 19.98 -1.72
CA ILE A 118 -0.34 19.98 -2.85
C ILE A 118 0.24 20.86 -3.95
N SER A 119 0.27 20.31 -5.15
CA SER A 119 0.57 21.05 -6.39
C SER A 119 -0.69 21.18 -7.21
N VAL A 120 -0.90 22.37 -7.82
CA VAL A 120 -2.06 22.62 -8.67
C VAL A 120 -1.63 23.26 -9.99
N ALA A 121 -2.43 23.06 -11.03
CA ALA A 121 -2.31 23.79 -12.29
C ALA A 121 -2.60 25.29 -12.08
N ALA A 122 -2.01 26.15 -12.89
CA ALA A 122 -2.05 27.61 -12.70
C ALA A 122 -3.47 28.17 -12.56
N HIS A 123 -4.44 27.63 -13.30
CA HIS A 123 -5.84 28.09 -13.25
C HIS A 123 -6.54 27.81 -11.93
N LEU A 124 -6.04 26.87 -11.12
CA LEU A 124 -6.57 26.53 -9.79
C LEU A 124 -5.86 27.29 -8.65
N ALA A 125 -4.71 27.90 -8.91
CA ALA A 125 -3.94 28.62 -7.88
C ALA A 125 -4.76 29.72 -7.16
N PRO A 126 -5.66 30.49 -7.83
CA PRO A 126 -6.49 31.49 -7.16
C PRO A 126 -7.43 30.92 -6.09
N PHE A 127 -7.76 29.64 -6.15
CA PHE A 127 -8.72 28.96 -5.26
C PHE A 127 -8.07 28.20 -4.11
N LEU A 128 -6.73 28.17 -4.02
CA LEU A 128 -6.03 27.52 -2.92
C LEU A 128 -6.48 28.08 -1.57
N PRO A 129 -6.49 27.23 -0.50
CA PRO A 129 -6.96 27.66 0.84
C PRO A 129 -6.21 28.88 1.36
N GLY A 130 -6.96 29.84 1.90
CA GLY A 130 -6.43 30.98 2.63
C GLY A 130 -6.14 30.63 4.09
N HIS A 131 -5.60 31.61 4.83
CA HIS A 131 -5.38 31.50 6.27
C HIS A 131 -5.52 32.88 6.94
N PRO A 132 -6.16 32.97 8.13
CA PRO A 132 -6.43 34.26 8.77
C PRO A 132 -5.18 34.96 9.30
N LEU A 133 -4.10 34.25 9.59
CA LEU A 133 -2.88 34.81 10.18
C LEU A 133 -1.77 35.05 9.17
N VAL A 134 -1.77 34.33 8.06
CA VAL A 134 -0.75 34.44 7.01
C VAL A 134 -1.42 34.45 5.63
N ARG A 135 -0.86 35.23 4.71
CA ARG A 135 -1.40 35.26 3.36
C ARG A 135 -0.97 33.99 2.61
N THR A 136 -1.89 33.03 2.54
CA THR A 136 -1.83 31.85 1.68
C THR A 136 -3.01 31.88 0.71
N GLY A 137 -2.93 31.13 -0.38
CA GLY A 137 -4.00 31.13 -1.39
C GLY A 137 -4.03 32.36 -2.27
N GLY A 138 -4.96 32.38 -3.20
CA GLY A 138 -5.17 33.44 -4.18
C GLY A 138 -6.39 34.32 -3.89
N ASP A 139 -6.80 35.12 -4.88
CA ASP A 139 -7.89 36.11 -4.72
C ASP A 139 -9.28 35.47 -4.54
N LYS A 140 -9.42 34.20 -4.90
CA LYS A 140 -10.66 33.41 -4.73
C LYS A 140 -10.49 32.31 -3.69
N ALA A 141 -9.55 32.50 -2.75
CA ALA A 141 -9.24 31.49 -1.74
C ALA A 141 -10.46 31.07 -0.93
N ILE A 142 -10.57 29.77 -0.67
CA ILE A 142 -11.50 29.25 0.33
C ILE A 142 -10.94 29.51 1.73
N GLY A 143 -11.75 29.27 2.77
CA GLY A 143 -11.30 29.35 4.16
C GLY A 143 -10.15 28.39 4.48
N PRO A 144 -9.54 28.49 5.68
CA PRO A 144 -8.46 27.61 6.09
C PRO A 144 -8.95 26.17 6.21
N VAL A 145 -8.12 25.22 5.73
CA VAL A 145 -8.39 23.77 5.83
C VAL A 145 -7.67 23.14 7.02
N SER A 146 -6.71 23.84 7.61
CA SER A 146 -5.99 23.39 8.82
C SER A 146 -5.60 24.58 9.69
N ALA A 147 -5.39 24.33 10.98
CA ALA A 147 -4.95 25.36 11.93
C ALA A 147 -3.52 25.83 11.64
N ALA A 148 -2.63 24.93 11.22
CA ALA A 148 -1.26 25.27 10.85
C ALA A 148 -1.16 25.50 9.33
N PRO A 149 -0.85 26.71 8.87
CA PRO A 149 -0.87 27.06 7.44
C PRO A 149 0.17 26.30 6.61
N TRP A 150 1.26 25.86 7.24
CA TRP A 150 2.36 25.16 6.60
C TRP A 150 2.51 23.70 7.11
N GLY A 151 1.50 23.16 7.80
CA GLY A 151 1.61 21.87 8.47
C GLY A 151 2.76 21.85 9.48
N SER A 152 3.43 20.72 9.62
CA SER A 152 4.62 20.56 10.48
C SER A 152 5.89 20.98 9.71
N ALA A 153 6.06 22.28 9.48
CA ALA A 153 7.07 22.81 8.55
C ALA A 153 8.52 22.40 8.89
N SER A 154 8.87 22.19 10.17
CA SER A 154 10.22 21.78 10.58
C SER A 154 10.67 20.45 9.96
N ILE A 155 9.72 19.57 9.64
CA ILE A 155 10.04 18.27 9.06
C ILE A 155 10.48 18.36 7.58
N LEU A 156 10.23 19.48 6.92
CA LEU A 156 10.67 19.72 5.53
C LEU A 156 12.18 19.69 5.37
N LEU A 157 12.95 19.96 6.44
CA LEU A 157 14.41 19.88 6.44
C LEU A 157 14.90 18.46 6.10
N ILE A 158 14.17 17.42 6.50
CA ILE A 158 14.51 16.03 6.19
C ILE A 158 14.39 15.79 4.69
N SER A 159 13.22 16.11 4.10
CA SER A 159 13.03 15.97 2.64
C SER A 159 13.99 16.84 1.86
N TRP A 160 14.26 18.08 2.32
CA TRP A 160 15.22 18.97 1.67
C TRP A 160 16.64 18.35 1.67
N THR A 161 17.08 17.83 2.81
CA THR A 161 18.38 17.17 2.93
C THR A 161 18.47 15.95 2.02
N TYR A 162 17.44 15.10 2.04
CA TYR A 162 17.35 13.93 1.16
C TYR A 162 17.48 14.31 -0.33
N ILE A 163 16.70 15.29 -0.78
CA ILE A 163 16.75 15.77 -2.16
C ILE A 163 18.13 16.35 -2.50
N ARG A 164 18.75 17.09 -1.58
CA ARG A 164 20.09 17.67 -1.78
C ARG A 164 21.18 16.63 -1.85
N LEU A 165 21.10 15.58 -1.00
CA LEU A 165 22.08 14.49 -1.01
C LEU A 165 21.97 13.63 -2.26
N MET A 166 20.74 13.29 -2.66
CA MET A 166 20.48 12.42 -3.81
C MET A 166 20.70 13.15 -5.15
N GLY A 167 20.32 14.40 -5.23
CA GLY A 167 20.26 15.16 -6.48
C GLY A 167 19.31 14.54 -7.52
N ALA A 168 19.13 15.17 -8.66
CA ALA A 168 18.25 14.65 -9.71
C ALA A 168 18.67 13.26 -10.23
N PRO A 169 19.98 12.97 -10.46
CA PRO A 169 20.39 11.64 -10.88
C PRO A 169 20.09 10.55 -9.84
N GLY A 170 20.34 10.83 -8.56
CA GLY A 170 20.09 9.87 -7.47
C GLY A 170 18.62 9.57 -7.29
N LEU A 171 17.75 10.59 -7.30
CA LEU A 171 16.30 10.40 -7.20
C LEU A 171 15.74 9.60 -8.39
N THR A 172 16.22 9.90 -9.61
CA THR A 172 15.83 9.12 -10.81
C THR A 172 16.31 7.68 -10.71
N HIS A 173 17.51 7.47 -10.17
CA HIS A 173 18.05 6.12 -9.96
C HIS A 173 17.21 5.35 -8.93
N ALA A 174 16.87 5.98 -7.82
CA ALA A 174 16.00 5.39 -6.79
C ALA A 174 14.66 4.91 -7.39
N THR A 175 13.98 5.73 -8.19
CA THR A 175 12.75 5.34 -8.89
C THR A 175 12.95 4.12 -9.79
N LYS A 176 14.03 4.09 -10.58
CA LYS A 176 14.35 2.93 -11.44
C LYS A 176 14.60 1.66 -10.62
N VAL A 177 15.30 1.78 -9.49
CA VAL A 177 15.56 0.65 -8.58
C VAL A 177 14.27 0.15 -7.95
N ALA A 178 13.39 1.04 -7.49
CA ALA A 178 12.09 0.64 -6.94
C ALA A 178 11.26 -0.18 -7.95
N ILE A 179 11.18 0.26 -9.20
CA ILE A 179 10.49 -0.48 -10.27
C ILE A 179 11.18 -1.82 -10.54
N LEU A 180 12.52 -1.83 -10.61
CA LEU A 180 13.29 -3.04 -10.84
C LEU A 180 13.11 -4.07 -9.72
N ALA A 181 13.16 -3.62 -8.46
CA ALA A 181 13.00 -4.46 -7.27
C ALA A 181 11.62 -5.13 -7.22
N ALA A 182 10.54 -4.38 -7.51
CA ALA A 182 9.19 -4.93 -7.58
C ALA A 182 9.05 -5.98 -8.69
N ASN A 183 9.62 -5.72 -9.88
CA ASN A 183 9.61 -6.67 -10.98
C ASN A 183 10.47 -7.91 -10.69
N TYR A 184 11.57 -7.75 -9.96
CA TYR A 184 12.40 -8.86 -9.51
C TYR A 184 11.61 -9.80 -8.58
N ILE A 185 10.96 -9.24 -7.55
CA ILE A 185 10.11 -10.02 -6.63
C ILE A 185 8.96 -10.68 -7.39
N ALA A 186 8.24 -9.93 -8.23
CA ALA A 186 7.15 -10.47 -9.04
C ALA A 186 7.60 -11.67 -9.87
N SER A 187 8.75 -11.57 -10.54
CA SER A 187 9.31 -12.67 -11.34
C SER A 187 9.68 -13.89 -10.49
N ARG A 188 10.26 -13.68 -9.30
CA ARG A 188 10.64 -14.75 -8.38
C ARG A 188 9.44 -15.47 -7.77
N LEU A 189 8.38 -14.71 -7.46
CA LEU A 189 7.20 -15.26 -6.77
C LEU A 189 6.13 -15.82 -7.73
N GLU A 190 6.07 -15.39 -8.97
CA GLU A 190 5.04 -15.81 -9.97
C GLU A 190 4.81 -17.34 -10.02
N PRO A 191 5.83 -18.21 -9.98
CA PRO A 191 5.62 -19.66 -10.00
C PRO A 191 4.96 -20.21 -8.73
N HIS A 192 4.94 -19.45 -7.65
CA HIS A 192 4.49 -19.86 -6.32
C HIS A 192 3.22 -19.14 -5.88
N TYR A 193 3.09 -17.88 -6.24
CA TYR A 193 1.99 -16.96 -5.95
C TYR A 193 1.67 -16.18 -7.22
N PRO A 194 0.55 -16.43 -7.90
CA PRO A 194 0.23 -15.69 -9.11
C PRO A 194 0.22 -14.16 -8.87
N VAL A 195 0.87 -13.41 -9.75
CA VAL A 195 0.78 -11.94 -9.74
C VAL A 195 -0.52 -11.54 -10.41
N VAL A 196 -1.43 -10.90 -9.66
CA VAL A 196 -2.82 -10.67 -10.08
C VAL A 196 -2.91 -9.68 -11.24
N TYR A 197 -2.12 -8.61 -11.19
CA TYR A 197 -2.15 -7.57 -12.20
C TYR A 197 -0.77 -7.32 -12.77
N LYS A 198 -0.72 -7.26 -14.08
CA LYS A 198 0.48 -6.91 -14.86
C LYS A 198 0.08 -6.01 -16.01
N GLY A 199 0.91 -5.02 -16.30
CA GLY A 199 0.75 -4.15 -17.45
C GLY A 199 1.16 -4.82 -18.75
N ALA A 200 1.17 -4.05 -19.83
CA ALA A 200 1.68 -4.49 -21.11
C ALA A 200 3.11 -5.03 -20.99
N GLY A 201 3.37 -6.18 -21.60
CA GLY A 201 4.67 -6.85 -21.49
C GLY A 201 4.89 -7.64 -20.18
N GLY A 202 3.84 -7.88 -19.38
CA GLY A 202 3.89 -8.73 -18.18
C GLY A 202 4.65 -8.11 -17.02
N ARG A 203 4.78 -6.78 -16.97
CA ARG A 203 5.52 -6.03 -15.94
C ARG A 203 4.61 -5.33 -14.96
N VAL A 204 5.15 -5.09 -13.74
CA VAL A 204 4.53 -4.26 -12.70
C VAL A 204 5.25 -2.92 -12.58
N ALA A 205 4.65 -1.97 -11.87
CA ALA A 205 5.28 -0.69 -11.52
C ALA A 205 6.25 -0.88 -10.34
N HIS A 206 6.10 -0.13 -9.25
CA HIS A 206 6.95 -0.20 -8.06
C HIS A 206 6.43 -1.14 -6.98
N GLU A 207 5.28 -1.75 -7.21
CA GLU A 207 4.62 -2.70 -6.32
C GLU A 207 4.00 -3.84 -7.12
N CYS A 208 3.78 -4.99 -6.49
CA CYS A 208 3.07 -6.11 -7.10
C CYS A 208 2.08 -6.73 -6.11
N ILE A 209 0.99 -7.28 -6.66
CA ILE A 209 -0.05 -7.93 -5.88
C ILE A 209 -0.01 -9.42 -6.16
N VAL A 210 0.28 -10.21 -5.12
CA VAL A 210 0.33 -11.67 -5.22
C VAL A 210 -0.91 -12.30 -4.60
N ASP A 211 -1.40 -13.37 -5.23
CA ASP A 211 -2.65 -14.04 -4.88
C ASP A 211 -2.42 -15.18 -3.87
N ALA A 212 -3.10 -15.12 -2.72
CA ALA A 212 -3.14 -16.19 -1.72
C ALA A 212 -4.53 -16.83 -1.58
N ARG A 213 -5.53 -16.39 -2.36
CA ARG A 213 -6.93 -16.83 -2.22
C ARG A 213 -7.13 -18.33 -2.42
N GLY A 214 -6.36 -18.93 -3.31
CA GLY A 214 -6.43 -20.36 -3.60
C GLY A 214 -6.14 -21.26 -2.40
N PHE A 215 -5.27 -20.84 -1.51
CA PHE A 215 -4.81 -21.64 -0.37
C PHE A 215 -5.89 -21.89 0.68
N LYS A 216 -6.86 -20.98 0.82
CA LYS A 216 -8.00 -21.17 1.72
C LYS A 216 -8.81 -22.42 1.36
N LYS A 217 -9.10 -22.61 0.07
CA LYS A 217 -9.86 -23.77 -0.41
C LYS A 217 -9.04 -25.07 -0.29
N LEU A 218 -7.78 -25.03 -0.68
CA LEU A 218 -6.93 -26.22 -0.77
C LEU A 218 -6.39 -26.68 0.58
N ALA A 219 -5.92 -25.74 1.41
CA ALA A 219 -5.22 -26.01 2.66
C ALA A 219 -5.88 -25.42 3.91
N GLY A 220 -6.96 -24.64 3.79
CA GLY A 220 -7.51 -23.86 4.89
C GLY A 220 -6.62 -22.69 5.32
N VAL A 221 -5.56 -22.39 4.57
CA VAL A 221 -4.59 -21.33 4.88
C VAL A 221 -5.06 -19.99 4.29
N GLU A 222 -5.17 -18.99 5.13
CA GLU A 222 -5.56 -17.62 4.74
C GLU A 222 -4.34 -16.71 4.59
N VAL A 223 -4.54 -15.56 3.96
CA VAL A 223 -3.47 -14.57 3.80
C VAL A 223 -2.90 -14.10 5.15
N ASP A 224 -3.74 -14.06 6.20
CA ASP A 224 -3.31 -13.74 7.56
C ASP A 224 -2.33 -14.79 8.10
N ASP A 225 -2.52 -16.07 7.80
CA ASP A 225 -1.59 -17.14 8.19
C ASP A 225 -0.22 -16.95 7.54
N VAL A 226 -0.20 -16.58 6.25
CA VAL A 226 1.05 -16.26 5.52
C VAL A 226 1.74 -15.05 6.16
N ALA A 227 0.99 -13.99 6.44
CA ALA A 227 1.51 -12.78 7.06
C ALA A 227 2.10 -13.04 8.46
N LYS A 228 1.39 -13.80 9.28
CA LYS A 228 1.87 -14.21 10.62
C LYS A 228 3.10 -15.12 10.53
N ARG A 229 3.14 -16.02 9.55
CA ARG A 229 4.30 -16.88 9.36
C ARG A 229 5.54 -16.11 8.88
N LEU A 230 5.38 -15.06 8.05
CA LEU A 230 6.47 -14.15 7.67
C LEU A 230 7.17 -13.52 8.89
N MET A 231 6.44 -13.27 9.99
CA MET A 231 7.06 -12.76 11.22
C MET A 231 8.08 -13.75 11.80
N ASP A 232 7.83 -15.06 11.69
CA ASP A 232 8.81 -16.09 12.10
C ASP A 232 10.06 -16.10 11.21
N TYR A 233 9.92 -15.66 9.96
CA TYR A 233 11.03 -15.46 9.02
C TYR A 233 11.72 -14.12 9.18
N GLY A 234 11.29 -13.29 10.15
CA GLY A 234 11.90 -12.00 10.46
C GLY A 234 11.46 -10.87 9.54
N PHE A 235 10.26 -10.96 8.98
CA PHE A 235 9.67 -9.91 8.16
C PHE A 235 8.43 -9.32 8.79
N HIS A 236 8.29 -8.00 8.69
CA HIS A 236 6.99 -7.36 8.80
C HIS A 236 6.21 -7.67 7.51
N ALA A 237 5.02 -8.24 7.66
CA ALA A 237 4.25 -8.66 6.49
C ALA A 237 3.86 -7.48 5.60
N PRO A 238 3.80 -7.68 4.27
CA PRO A 238 3.23 -6.72 3.35
C PRO A 238 1.76 -6.45 3.65
N THR A 239 1.21 -5.36 3.08
CA THR A 239 -0.21 -5.01 3.21
C THR A 239 -1.10 -6.16 2.76
N MET A 240 -1.97 -6.62 3.67
CA MET A 240 -2.89 -7.73 3.41
C MET A 240 -4.23 -7.24 2.89
N SER A 241 -4.83 -8.05 2.00
CA SER A 241 -6.22 -7.88 1.55
C SER A 241 -6.53 -6.49 0.99
N PHE A 242 -5.56 -5.90 0.33
CA PHE A 242 -5.67 -4.62 -0.34
C PHE A 242 -4.85 -4.64 -1.65
N PRO A 243 -5.39 -4.11 -2.76
CA PRO A 243 -6.77 -3.64 -2.96
C PRO A 243 -7.81 -4.76 -3.07
N ILE A 244 -7.38 -6.03 -3.05
CA ILE A 244 -8.24 -7.19 -3.19
C ILE A 244 -8.11 -8.07 -1.96
N ALA A 245 -9.25 -8.52 -1.42
CA ALA A 245 -9.28 -9.45 -0.29
C ALA A 245 -8.51 -10.75 -0.61
N GLY A 246 -7.69 -11.20 0.34
CA GLY A 246 -6.92 -12.44 0.23
C GLY A 246 -5.65 -12.34 -0.62
N THR A 247 -5.15 -11.13 -0.86
CA THR A 247 -3.89 -10.87 -1.56
C THR A 247 -2.87 -10.19 -0.65
N LEU A 248 -1.61 -10.15 -1.08
CA LEU A 248 -0.54 -9.36 -0.47
C LEU A 248 -0.04 -8.34 -1.48
N MET A 249 0.03 -7.07 -1.08
CA MET A 249 0.63 -6.00 -1.87
C MET A 249 2.06 -5.77 -1.40
N ILE A 250 3.02 -6.05 -2.27
CA ILE A 250 4.46 -6.03 -1.97
C ILE A 250 5.09 -4.83 -2.66
N GLU A 251 5.63 -3.91 -1.87
CA GLU A 251 6.38 -2.74 -2.31
C GLU A 251 7.77 -2.77 -1.68
N PRO A 252 8.81 -3.22 -2.40
CA PRO A 252 10.17 -3.32 -1.85
C PRO A 252 10.89 -1.98 -1.74
N THR A 253 10.40 -0.94 -2.41
CA THR A 253 11.06 0.36 -2.59
C THR A 253 12.44 0.27 -3.23
N GLU A 254 13.23 1.34 -3.15
CA GLU A 254 14.63 1.40 -3.60
C GLU A 254 15.63 1.10 -2.48
N SER A 255 15.15 1.06 -1.23
CA SER A 255 16.02 0.98 -0.05
C SER A 255 16.48 -0.44 0.29
N GLU A 256 15.79 -1.45 -0.23
CA GLU A 256 16.14 -2.84 0.03
C GLU A 256 17.29 -3.33 -0.85
N SER A 257 18.26 -4.00 -0.24
CA SER A 257 19.35 -4.63 -0.98
C SER A 257 18.86 -5.87 -1.73
N LYS A 258 19.57 -6.26 -2.80
CA LYS A 258 19.26 -7.52 -3.51
C LYS A 258 19.27 -8.73 -2.56
N ALA A 259 20.17 -8.78 -1.60
CA ALA A 259 20.24 -9.87 -0.62
C ALA A 259 18.97 -9.91 0.25
N GLU A 260 18.40 -8.74 0.61
CA GLU A 260 17.15 -8.67 1.35
C GLU A 260 15.95 -9.08 0.49
N LEU A 261 15.93 -8.68 -0.80
CA LEU A 261 14.90 -9.15 -1.74
C LEU A 261 14.96 -10.67 -1.92
N ASP A 262 16.17 -11.24 -2.02
CA ASP A 262 16.36 -12.70 -2.09
C ASP A 262 15.84 -13.37 -0.83
N ARG A 263 16.22 -12.88 0.35
CA ARG A 263 15.78 -13.39 1.65
C ARG A 263 14.26 -13.39 1.78
N PHE A 264 13.59 -12.32 1.34
CA PHE A 264 12.14 -12.23 1.33
C PHE A 264 11.51 -13.25 0.38
N CYS A 265 12.00 -13.36 -0.85
CA CYS A 265 11.50 -14.33 -1.81
C CYS A 265 11.68 -15.77 -1.31
N ASP A 266 12.84 -16.09 -0.71
CA ASP A 266 13.12 -17.41 -0.16
C ASP A 266 12.17 -17.74 1.01
N ALA A 267 11.86 -16.76 1.87
CA ALA A 267 10.86 -16.91 2.93
C ALA A 267 9.47 -17.21 2.36
N MET A 268 9.02 -16.44 1.37
CA MET A 268 7.73 -16.67 0.71
C MET A 268 7.66 -18.05 0.04
N ILE A 269 8.72 -18.46 -0.65
CA ILE A 269 8.80 -19.78 -1.29
C ILE A 269 8.78 -20.90 -0.24
N ALA A 270 9.47 -20.73 0.87
CA ALA A 270 9.46 -21.69 1.97
C ALA A 270 8.05 -21.80 2.61
N ILE A 271 7.36 -20.68 2.81
CA ILE A 271 5.97 -20.66 3.27
C ILE A 271 5.05 -21.39 2.27
N ARG A 272 5.27 -21.20 0.96
CA ARG A 272 4.51 -21.93 -0.06
C ARG A 272 4.73 -23.45 0.03
N ALA A 273 5.94 -23.88 0.36
CA ALA A 273 6.24 -25.30 0.60
C ALA A 273 5.52 -25.82 1.85
N GLU A 274 5.47 -25.04 2.94
CA GLU A 274 4.71 -25.37 4.14
C GLU A 274 3.20 -25.50 3.84
N ILE A 275 2.65 -24.64 2.97
CA ILE A 275 1.27 -24.73 2.49
C ILE A 275 1.05 -26.04 1.71
N ALA A 276 2.01 -26.42 0.84
CA ALA A 276 1.93 -27.64 0.04
C ALA A 276 1.89 -28.90 0.92
N GLU A 277 2.57 -28.91 2.06
CA GLU A 277 2.46 -30.01 3.01
C GLU A 277 1.03 -30.17 3.56
N VAL A 278 0.33 -29.07 3.80
CA VAL A 278 -1.08 -29.11 4.21
C VAL A 278 -1.97 -29.57 3.06
N GLU A 279 -1.73 -29.09 1.85
CA GLU A 279 -2.48 -29.49 0.65
C GLU A 279 -2.40 -31.00 0.39
N THR A 280 -1.23 -31.60 0.62
CA THR A 280 -0.97 -33.03 0.39
C THR A 280 -1.31 -33.91 1.59
N GLY A 281 -1.70 -33.33 2.74
CA GLY A 281 -1.97 -34.06 3.97
C GLY A 281 -0.73 -34.48 4.75
N ALA A 282 0.47 -34.03 4.37
CA ALA A 282 1.72 -34.25 5.13
C ALA A 282 1.76 -33.42 6.43
N ALA A 283 0.99 -32.33 6.49
CA ALA A 283 0.74 -31.56 7.70
C ALA A 283 -0.79 -31.43 7.95
N PRO A 284 -1.25 -31.34 9.20
CA PRO A 284 -2.68 -31.21 9.49
C PRO A 284 -3.21 -29.86 9.06
N ARG A 285 -4.51 -29.79 8.73
CA ARG A 285 -5.16 -28.52 8.35
C ARG A 285 -5.23 -27.54 9.53
N GLU A 286 -5.46 -28.03 10.72
CA GLU A 286 -5.48 -27.25 11.95
C GLU A 286 -4.24 -27.55 12.80
N GLY A 287 -3.79 -26.57 13.59
CA GLY A 287 -2.65 -26.74 14.49
C GLY A 287 -1.31 -26.90 13.79
N ASN A 288 -1.20 -26.64 12.48
CA ASN A 288 0.07 -26.63 11.76
C ASN A 288 0.90 -25.36 12.03
N VAL A 289 2.12 -25.31 11.52
CA VAL A 289 3.07 -24.23 11.77
C VAL A 289 2.57 -22.87 11.27
N LEU A 290 1.76 -22.83 10.21
CA LEU A 290 1.16 -21.61 9.68
C LEU A 290 0.03 -21.09 10.57
N LYS A 291 -0.84 -21.98 11.03
CA LYS A 291 -1.97 -21.65 11.91
C LYS A 291 -1.54 -21.18 13.30
N ASN A 292 -0.41 -21.67 13.80
CA ASN A 292 0.10 -21.30 15.12
C ASN A 292 1.11 -20.12 15.08
N ALA A 293 1.52 -19.68 13.90
CA ALA A 293 2.42 -18.52 13.75
C ALA A 293 1.73 -17.21 14.22
N PRO A 294 2.50 -16.24 14.74
CA PRO A 294 3.94 -16.26 14.93
C PRO A 294 4.35 -16.93 16.26
N HIS A 295 5.58 -17.46 16.30
CA HIS A 295 6.11 -18.16 17.47
C HIS A 295 7.06 -17.25 18.26
N THR A 296 6.66 -16.87 19.47
CA THR A 296 7.47 -16.06 20.38
C THR A 296 8.59 -16.86 21.02
N ALA A 297 9.64 -16.20 21.48
CA ALA A 297 10.69 -16.85 22.28
C ALA A 297 10.12 -17.51 23.54
N ALA A 298 9.15 -16.86 24.22
CA ALA A 298 8.50 -17.41 25.40
C ALA A 298 7.78 -18.75 25.12
N ALA A 299 7.03 -18.82 24.00
CA ALA A 299 6.35 -20.05 23.60
C ALA A 299 7.33 -21.19 23.28
N LEU A 300 8.45 -20.86 22.63
CA LEU A 300 9.47 -21.85 22.26
C LEU A 300 10.28 -22.37 23.46
N LEU A 301 10.41 -21.57 24.52
CA LEU A 301 11.15 -21.91 25.73
C LEU A 301 10.26 -22.51 26.83
N ALA A 302 8.94 -22.56 26.62
CA ALA A 302 8.04 -23.20 27.56
C ALA A 302 8.36 -24.71 27.70
N ASP A 303 8.13 -25.28 28.89
CA ASP A 303 8.40 -26.69 29.15
C ASP A 303 7.56 -27.60 28.24
N GLU A 304 6.27 -27.27 28.05
CA GLU A 304 5.38 -27.98 27.15
C GLU A 304 5.44 -27.44 25.72
N TRP A 305 5.35 -28.36 24.77
CA TRP A 305 5.25 -28.04 23.34
C TRP A 305 4.09 -28.81 22.70
N PRO A 306 2.87 -28.27 22.72
CA PRO A 306 1.67 -29.00 22.29
C PRO A 306 1.48 -29.00 20.76
N HIS A 307 2.52 -28.78 19.97
CA HIS A 307 2.43 -28.67 18.52
C HIS A 307 2.96 -29.93 17.82
N PRO A 308 2.35 -30.36 16.68
CA PRO A 308 2.74 -31.56 15.95
C PRO A 308 3.99 -31.37 15.08
N TYR A 309 4.79 -30.33 15.31
CA TYR A 309 6.04 -30.03 14.61
C TYR A 309 7.12 -29.63 15.61
N PRO A 310 8.42 -29.80 15.26
CA PRO A 310 9.53 -29.48 16.16
C PRO A 310 9.68 -27.97 16.40
N ARG A 311 10.13 -27.59 17.62
CA ARG A 311 10.47 -26.20 17.96
C ARG A 311 11.44 -25.56 16.95
N ALA A 312 12.41 -26.34 16.47
CA ALA A 312 13.38 -25.85 15.48
C ALA A 312 12.73 -25.41 14.17
N ARG A 313 11.67 -26.07 13.73
CA ARG A 313 10.90 -25.69 12.54
C ARG A 313 10.12 -24.37 12.77
N ALA A 314 9.59 -24.18 13.95
CA ALA A 314 8.91 -22.95 14.34
C ALA A 314 9.90 -21.77 14.37
N ALA A 315 11.06 -21.97 15.04
CA ALA A 315 12.05 -20.92 15.30
C ALA A 315 12.93 -20.58 14.10
N TYR A 316 13.40 -21.60 13.40
CA TYR A 316 14.48 -21.48 12.40
C TYR A 316 14.12 -22.20 11.08
N PRO A 317 13.03 -21.79 10.42
CA PRO A 317 12.59 -22.45 9.18
C PRO A 317 13.59 -22.32 8.02
N LEU A 318 14.46 -21.31 8.05
CA LEU A 318 15.58 -21.17 7.09
C LEU A 318 16.92 -20.94 7.81
N PRO A 319 18.06 -21.34 7.21
CA PRO A 319 19.37 -21.31 7.85
C PRO A 319 19.80 -19.95 8.38
N TYR A 320 19.52 -18.85 7.68
CA TYR A 320 19.91 -17.50 8.08
C TYR A 320 19.33 -17.07 9.43
N LEU A 321 18.20 -17.65 9.82
CA LEU A 321 17.54 -17.32 11.09
C LEU A 321 18.33 -17.82 12.31
N ARG A 322 19.29 -18.71 12.14
CA ARG A 322 20.15 -19.15 13.25
C ARG A 322 21.16 -18.07 13.67
N THR A 323 21.51 -17.19 12.75
CA THR A 323 22.48 -16.11 12.97
C THR A 323 21.84 -14.74 13.07
N ASN A 324 20.65 -14.56 12.47
CA ASN A 324 19.97 -13.29 12.41
C ASN A 324 18.46 -13.48 12.63
N LYS A 325 18.05 -13.77 13.89
CA LYS A 325 16.66 -13.97 14.27
C LYS A 325 16.09 -12.70 14.91
N PHE A 326 15.01 -12.20 14.31
CA PHE A 326 14.12 -11.26 14.96
C PHE A 326 12.94 -12.04 15.57
N TRP A 327 12.78 -11.96 16.90
CA TRP A 327 11.74 -12.68 17.61
C TRP A 327 10.43 -11.90 17.61
N PRO A 328 9.29 -12.50 17.20
CA PRO A 328 7.98 -11.90 17.40
C PRO A 328 7.74 -11.62 18.89
N SER A 329 7.28 -10.41 19.20
CA SER A 329 7.02 -9.97 20.58
C SER A 329 5.72 -10.56 21.15
N VAL A 330 4.75 -10.88 20.30
CA VAL A 330 3.46 -11.48 20.68
C VAL A 330 3.12 -12.66 19.77
N GLY A 331 2.38 -13.62 20.30
CA GLY A 331 1.80 -14.72 19.53
C GLY A 331 0.61 -14.26 18.67
N ARG A 332 -0.15 -15.22 18.17
CA ARG A 332 -1.31 -14.93 17.32
C ARG A 332 -2.40 -14.22 18.13
N LEU A 333 -2.81 -13.06 17.64
CA LEU A 333 -3.92 -12.28 18.17
C LEU A 333 -5.20 -12.53 17.36
N ASN A 334 -6.34 -12.51 18.03
CA ASN A 334 -7.63 -12.44 17.39
C ASN A 334 -8.03 -10.97 17.20
N ASN A 335 -7.57 -10.37 16.10
CA ASN A 335 -7.80 -8.96 15.81
C ASN A 335 -9.30 -8.63 15.74
N VAL A 336 -10.12 -9.52 15.13
CA VAL A 336 -11.57 -9.31 15.01
C VAL A 336 -12.24 -9.26 16.39
N LEU A 337 -11.79 -10.11 17.33
CA LEU A 337 -12.29 -10.07 18.71
C LEU A 337 -11.85 -8.78 19.40
N GLY A 338 -10.58 -8.38 19.22
CA GLY A 338 -10.04 -7.14 19.77
C GLY A 338 -10.80 -5.92 19.29
N ASP A 339 -11.02 -5.80 17.99
CA ASP A 339 -11.76 -4.68 17.38
C ASP A 339 -13.22 -4.58 17.85
N ARG A 340 -13.86 -5.74 18.09
CA ARG A 340 -15.25 -5.78 18.57
C ARG A 340 -15.38 -5.57 20.08
N LYS A 341 -14.31 -5.80 20.82
CA LYS A 341 -14.28 -5.71 22.29
C LYS A 341 -13.24 -4.68 22.73
N LEU A 342 -13.24 -3.52 22.08
CA LEU A 342 -12.46 -2.38 22.55
C LEU A 342 -12.91 -2.06 24.00
N TYR A 343 -12.05 -2.38 24.93
CA TYR A 343 -12.25 -2.13 26.33
C TYR A 343 -11.11 -1.25 26.84
N CYS A 344 -11.43 -0.05 27.26
CA CYS A 344 -10.52 0.80 27.97
C CYS A 344 -10.58 0.47 29.45
N SER A 345 -9.60 -0.26 29.95
CA SER A 345 -9.39 -0.46 31.38
C SER A 345 -8.44 0.64 31.90
N CYS A 346 -8.86 1.90 31.83
CA CYS A 346 -8.17 2.92 32.56
C CYS A 346 -8.32 2.61 34.06
N PRO A 347 -7.23 2.33 34.80
CA PRO A 347 -7.32 2.19 36.24
C PRO A 347 -7.93 3.43 36.86
N ASP A 348 -8.62 3.30 37.98
CA ASP A 348 -9.11 4.44 38.73
C ASP A 348 -7.93 5.35 39.10
N ILE A 349 -8.13 6.66 39.17
CA ILE A 349 -7.08 7.61 39.50
C ILE A 349 -6.45 7.31 40.88
N SER A 350 -7.22 6.70 41.78
CA SER A 350 -6.74 6.21 43.06
C SER A 350 -5.70 5.10 42.98
N ASP A 351 -5.60 4.40 41.85
CA ASP A 351 -4.62 3.32 41.64
C ASP A 351 -3.21 3.89 41.31
N TYR A 352 -3.13 5.17 41.05
CA TYR A 352 -1.87 5.87 40.78
C TYR A 352 -1.29 6.58 42.04
N GLY A 353 -1.88 6.38 43.22
CA GLY A 353 -1.39 6.66 44.54
C GLY A 353 -1.03 8.10 44.84
#